data_5123179726cb19299f2b49fc5e039faa
#
_entry.id   5123179726cb19299f2b49fc5e039faa
#
_cell.length_a   1.000
_cell.length_b   1.000
_cell.length_c   1.000
_cell.angle_alpha   90.00
_cell.angle_beta   90.00
_cell.angle_gamma   90.00
#
_symmetry.space_group_name_H-M   'P 1'
#
loop_
_entity.id
_entity.type
_entity.pdbx_description
1 polymer ?
#
loop_
_entity_poly.entity_id
_entity_poly.type
_entity_poly.pdbx_seq_one_letter_code
_entity_poly.pdbx_strand_id
1 'polypeptide(L)'
;MRPNSSEFFSSLCPCQSGKDYRTCCGLLHTHQAQPTTGEQLMRSRYCAYALKNISYIVETTVPAQQTLLDIAALQNWAETTQWLGLQILRTEALTKNHCAVEFNALFKEVKGGKEGEQSHHERSIFVNMNERWYFVDPTVTLPMMKQPCVCGSRKKFKHCCGAWL
;
A
#
# COMPACT_ATOMS: atom_id res chain seq x y z
N MET A 1 27.91 32.03 7.20
CA MET A 1 27.37 30.93 7.99
C MET A 1 27.31 29.69 7.12
N ARG A 2 28.08 28.67 7.46
CA ARG A 2 27.98 27.38 6.77
C ARG A 2 26.75 26.63 7.31
N PRO A 3 25.88 26.03 6.47
CA PRO A 3 24.83 25.17 6.99
C PRO A 3 25.48 23.96 7.66
N ASN A 4 25.05 23.68 8.87
CA ASN A 4 25.53 22.63 9.74
C ASN A 4 25.25 21.28 9.09
N SER A 5 26.27 20.56 8.71
CA SER A 5 26.28 19.25 8.07
C SER A 5 26.12 18.13 9.10
N SER A 6 25.00 18.10 9.81
CA SER A 6 24.76 17.04 10.81
C SER A 6 23.28 16.70 10.98
N GLU A 7 22.63 16.30 9.89
CA GLU A 7 21.42 15.48 9.97
C GLU A 7 21.39 14.51 8.79
N PHE A 8 22.48 13.81 8.57
CA PHE A 8 22.41 12.51 7.90
C PHE A 8 21.90 11.48 8.92
N PHE A 9 20.65 11.62 9.34
CA PHE A 9 19.96 10.46 9.86
C PHE A 9 19.91 9.46 8.71
N SER A 10 20.65 8.39 8.84
CA SER A 10 20.46 7.16 8.08
C SER A 10 19.02 6.73 8.32
N SER A 11 18.10 7.24 7.52
CA SER A 11 16.71 6.93 7.65
C SER A 11 16.47 5.59 6.97
N LEU A 12 16.60 4.51 7.73
CA LEU A 12 16.12 3.21 7.31
C LEU A 12 14.69 3.37 6.78
N CYS A 13 14.39 2.71 5.70
CA CYS A 13 13.07 2.80 5.09
C CYS A 13 11.99 2.36 6.09
N PRO A 14 10.93 3.14 6.29
CA PRO A 14 9.81 2.76 7.16
C PRO A 14 9.20 1.40 6.84
N CYS A 15 9.38 0.90 5.62
CA CYS A 15 8.90 -0.42 5.20
C CYS A 15 9.62 -1.59 5.86
N GLN A 16 10.63 -1.33 6.69
CA GLN A 16 11.44 -2.31 7.42
C GLN A 16 12.17 -3.33 6.53
N SER A 17 12.53 -2.93 5.31
CA SER A 17 13.39 -3.71 4.44
C SER A 17 14.85 -3.79 4.91
N GLY A 18 15.23 -2.92 5.86
CA GLY A 18 16.63 -2.74 6.28
C GLY A 18 17.46 -1.86 5.34
N LYS A 19 16.89 -1.34 4.27
CA LYS A 19 17.54 -0.44 3.30
C LYS A 19 17.28 1.02 3.64
N ASP A 20 18.15 1.90 3.15
CA ASP A 20 17.89 3.36 3.17
C ASP A 20 16.64 3.67 2.33
N TYR A 21 15.80 4.61 2.80
CA TYR A 21 14.58 5.02 2.09
C TYR A 21 14.84 5.44 0.65
N ARG A 22 15.90 6.20 0.40
CA ARG A 22 16.23 6.73 -0.95
C ARG A 22 16.55 5.64 -1.96
N THR A 23 17.06 4.50 -1.49
CA THR A 23 17.39 3.33 -2.33
C THR A 23 16.32 2.22 -2.26
N CYS A 24 15.21 2.48 -1.57
CA CYS A 24 14.11 1.56 -1.36
C CYS A 24 12.79 2.20 -1.84
N CYS A 25 11.86 2.47 -0.94
CA CYS A 25 10.55 3.05 -1.29
C CYS A 25 10.66 4.45 -1.91
N GLY A 26 11.71 5.21 -1.61
CA GLY A 26 11.93 6.51 -2.21
C GLY A 26 12.03 6.49 -3.73
N LEU A 27 12.66 5.47 -4.32
CA LEU A 27 12.71 5.29 -5.77
C LEU A 27 11.31 5.08 -6.38
N LEU A 28 10.44 4.39 -5.66
CA LEU A 28 9.06 4.11 -6.08
C LEU A 28 8.18 5.35 -5.92
N HIS A 29 8.32 6.07 -4.80
CA HIS A 29 7.57 7.28 -4.52
C HIS A 29 7.92 8.45 -5.45
N THR A 30 9.14 8.46 -6.00
CA THR A 30 9.62 9.47 -6.96
C THR A 30 9.52 9.02 -8.41
N HIS A 31 8.90 7.87 -8.67
CA HIS A 31 8.72 7.27 -10.00
C HIS A 31 10.03 6.97 -10.76
N GLN A 32 11.16 6.86 -10.04
CA GLN A 32 12.44 6.44 -10.62
C GLN A 32 12.49 4.93 -10.86
N ALA A 33 11.65 4.17 -10.17
CA ALA A 33 11.44 2.75 -10.36
C ALA A 33 9.96 2.40 -10.18
N GLN A 34 9.57 1.19 -10.61
CA GLN A 34 8.23 0.63 -10.40
C GLN A 34 8.34 -0.60 -9.49
N PRO A 35 7.33 -0.89 -8.66
CA PRO A 35 7.27 -2.15 -7.92
C PRO A 35 7.26 -3.33 -8.90
N THR A 36 8.15 -4.30 -8.68
CA THR A 36 8.24 -5.49 -9.52
C THR A 36 7.44 -6.67 -8.96
N THR A 37 6.99 -6.58 -7.71
CA THR A 37 6.17 -7.58 -7.02
C THR A 37 5.05 -6.90 -6.21
N GLY A 38 4.00 -7.66 -5.91
CA GLY A 38 2.95 -7.18 -5.02
C GLY A 38 3.45 -6.89 -3.61
N GLU A 39 4.42 -7.67 -3.10
CA GLU A 39 5.06 -7.39 -1.80
C GLU A 39 5.80 -6.06 -1.81
N GLN A 40 6.56 -5.78 -2.86
CA GLN A 40 7.26 -4.49 -2.98
C GLN A 40 6.27 -3.33 -3.04
N LEU A 41 5.15 -3.50 -3.75
CA LEU A 41 4.06 -2.52 -3.75
C LEU A 41 3.46 -2.34 -2.34
N MET A 42 3.17 -3.45 -1.63
CA MET A 42 2.63 -3.38 -0.27
C MET A 42 3.57 -2.60 0.67
N ARG A 43 4.87 -2.91 0.65
CA ARG A 43 5.87 -2.21 1.46
C ARG A 43 5.93 -0.72 1.15
N SER A 44 5.87 -0.35 -0.12
CA SER A 44 5.91 1.06 -0.54
C SER A 44 4.63 1.82 -0.18
N ARG A 45 3.47 1.15 -0.18
CA ARG A 45 2.21 1.74 0.28
C ARG A 45 2.20 1.97 1.79
N TYR A 46 2.68 1.00 2.58
CA TYR A 46 2.88 1.18 4.02
C TYR A 46 3.79 2.39 4.29
N CYS A 47 4.92 2.46 3.60
CA CYS A 47 5.85 3.59 3.71
C CYS A 47 5.19 4.92 3.32
N ALA A 48 4.31 4.92 2.30
CA ALA A 48 3.56 6.09 1.89
C ALA A 48 2.59 6.58 2.99
N TYR A 49 1.92 5.69 3.70
CA TYR A 49 1.12 6.06 4.87
C TYR A 49 1.99 6.65 5.98
N ALA A 50 3.11 6.03 6.30
CA ALA A 50 4.04 6.51 7.32
C ALA A 50 4.59 7.91 7.00
N LEU A 51 4.81 8.21 5.73
CA LEU A 51 5.30 9.51 5.23
C LEU A 51 4.18 10.46 4.76
N LYS A 52 2.92 10.07 4.91
CA LYS A 52 1.74 10.87 4.51
C LYS A 52 1.71 11.20 3.01
N ASN A 53 2.25 10.30 2.18
CA ASN A 53 2.23 10.42 0.72
C ASN A 53 0.93 9.82 0.17
N ILE A 54 -0.18 10.54 0.32
CA ILE A 54 -1.51 10.07 -0.07
C ILE A 54 -1.65 9.96 -1.60
N SER A 55 -0.97 10.80 -2.37
CA SER A 55 -0.98 10.68 -3.83
C SER A 55 -0.49 9.32 -4.31
N TYR A 56 0.57 8.78 -3.69
CA TYR A 56 1.07 7.45 -4.00
C TYR A 56 0.06 6.34 -3.65
N ILE A 57 -0.66 6.47 -2.55
CA ILE A 57 -1.75 5.55 -2.17
C ILE A 57 -2.83 5.53 -3.26
N VAL A 58 -3.26 6.70 -3.73
CA VAL A 58 -4.28 6.82 -4.77
C VAL A 58 -3.80 6.21 -6.09
N GLU A 59 -2.66 6.63 -6.59
CA GLU A 59 -2.14 6.20 -7.90
C GLU A 59 -1.77 4.72 -7.99
N THR A 60 -1.51 4.07 -6.84
CA THR A 60 -1.23 2.64 -6.76
C THR A 60 -2.45 1.77 -6.44
N THR A 61 -3.61 2.35 -6.27
CA THR A 61 -4.90 1.66 -6.27
C THR A 61 -5.36 1.48 -7.72
N VAL A 62 -6.05 0.38 -8.03
CA VAL A 62 -6.52 0.15 -9.42
C VAL A 62 -7.26 1.38 -9.96
N PRO A 63 -7.00 1.79 -11.22
CA PRO A 63 -7.52 3.05 -11.75
C PRO A 63 -9.03 3.24 -11.60
N ALA A 64 -9.81 2.16 -11.81
CA ALA A 64 -11.28 2.22 -11.67
C ALA A 64 -11.77 2.54 -10.25
N GLN A 65 -10.93 2.39 -9.23
CA GLN A 65 -11.28 2.68 -7.85
C GLN A 65 -10.74 4.01 -7.34
N GLN A 66 -9.83 4.66 -8.06
CA GLN A 66 -9.16 5.88 -7.58
C GLN A 66 -10.14 7.02 -7.27
N THR A 67 -11.16 7.20 -8.10
CA THR A 67 -12.20 8.23 -7.88
C THR A 67 -13.19 7.90 -6.78
N LEU A 68 -13.19 6.66 -6.29
CA LEU A 68 -14.06 6.20 -5.20
C LEU A 68 -13.41 6.35 -3.83
N LEU A 69 -12.12 6.68 -3.77
CA LEU A 69 -11.38 6.82 -2.52
C LEU A 69 -11.77 8.10 -1.79
N ASP A 70 -11.97 8.00 -0.48
CA ASP A 70 -12.14 9.15 0.42
C ASP A 70 -10.76 9.69 0.80
N ILE A 71 -10.28 10.67 0.04
CA ILE A 71 -8.96 11.27 0.23
C ILE A 71 -8.83 11.93 1.61
N ALA A 72 -9.90 12.60 2.09
CA ALA A 72 -9.88 13.24 3.41
C ALA A 72 -9.74 12.20 4.53
N ALA A 73 -10.43 11.07 4.42
CA ALA A 73 -10.32 9.97 5.38
C ALA A 73 -8.93 9.34 5.37
N LEU A 74 -8.33 9.12 4.18
CA LEU A 74 -6.96 8.61 4.04
C LEU A 74 -5.93 9.56 4.66
N GLN A 75 -6.07 10.86 4.39
CA GLN A 75 -5.20 11.90 4.96
C GLN A 75 -5.31 11.93 6.48
N ASN A 76 -6.53 11.95 7.02
CA ASN A 76 -6.76 11.96 8.46
C ASN A 76 -6.17 10.72 9.13
N TRP A 77 -6.36 9.54 8.56
CA TRP A 77 -5.81 8.30 9.11
C TRP A 77 -4.28 8.33 9.12
N ALA A 78 -3.65 8.76 8.05
CA ALA A 78 -2.20 8.89 7.98
C ALA A 78 -1.66 9.89 9.02
N GLU A 79 -2.36 11.01 9.25
CA GLU A 79 -1.95 12.06 10.18
C GLU A 79 -2.17 11.69 11.67
N THR A 80 -3.20 10.92 11.96
CA THR A 80 -3.57 10.55 13.34
C THR A 80 -2.95 9.22 13.80
N THR A 81 -2.21 8.56 12.93
CA THR A 81 -1.59 7.26 13.20
C THR A 81 -0.07 7.38 13.23
N GLN A 82 0.54 6.92 14.31
CA GLN A 82 1.98 6.71 14.39
C GLN A 82 2.28 5.27 13.95
N TRP A 83 2.93 5.13 12.82
CA TRP A 83 3.30 3.82 12.28
C TRP A 83 4.58 3.31 12.92
N LEU A 84 4.54 2.10 13.48
CA LEU A 84 5.61 1.53 14.30
C LEU A 84 6.35 0.39 13.61
N GLY A 85 5.74 -0.26 12.62
CA GLY A 85 6.38 -1.35 11.91
C GLY A 85 5.46 -2.10 10.97
N LEU A 86 6.08 -2.86 10.07
CA LEU A 86 5.42 -3.73 9.11
C LEU A 86 6.05 -5.11 9.18
N GLN A 87 5.24 -6.13 9.39
CA GLN A 87 5.64 -7.53 9.36
C GLN A 87 4.92 -8.24 8.22
N ILE A 88 5.64 -8.63 7.19
CA ILE A 88 5.10 -9.49 6.14
C ILE A 88 5.07 -10.92 6.65
N LEU A 89 3.88 -11.52 6.66
CA LEU A 89 3.67 -12.88 7.15
C LEU A 89 3.75 -13.90 6.01
N ARG A 90 3.12 -13.58 4.88
CA ARG A 90 3.07 -14.47 3.73
C ARG A 90 2.84 -13.69 2.44
N THR A 91 3.52 -14.10 1.38
CA THR A 91 3.24 -13.68 0.00
C THR A 91 2.88 -14.91 -0.81
N GLU A 92 1.77 -14.82 -1.57
CA GLU A 92 1.23 -15.93 -2.33
C GLU A 92 0.90 -15.50 -3.76
N ALA A 93 1.47 -16.16 -4.75
CA ALA A 93 1.07 -16.00 -6.14
C ALA A 93 -0.27 -16.75 -6.35
N LEU A 94 -1.33 -16.02 -6.70
CA LEU A 94 -2.66 -16.57 -6.91
C LEU A 94 -2.88 -16.96 -8.37
N THR A 95 -2.46 -16.11 -9.27
CA THR A 95 -2.44 -16.33 -10.72
C THR A 95 -1.21 -15.65 -11.30
N LYS A 96 -1.04 -15.73 -12.62
CA LYS A 96 0.00 -14.96 -13.31
C LYS A 96 -0.05 -13.45 -13.01
N ASN A 97 -1.25 -12.90 -12.80
CA ASN A 97 -1.47 -11.47 -12.63
C ASN A 97 -2.00 -11.08 -11.24
N HIS A 98 -2.16 -12.01 -10.32
CA HIS A 98 -2.68 -11.72 -8.97
C HIS A 98 -1.76 -12.30 -7.91
N CYS A 99 -1.56 -11.56 -6.85
CA CYS A 99 -0.94 -12.06 -5.63
C CYS A 99 -1.68 -11.56 -4.38
N ALA A 100 -1.52 -12.30 -3.29
CA ALA A 100 -1.92 -11.88 -1.97
C ALA A 100 -0.69 -11.62 -1.11
N VAL A 101 -0.75 -10.58 -0.30
CA VAL A 101 0.26 -10.29 0.72
C VAL A 101 -0.45 -10.20 2.06
N GLU A 102 -0.09 -11.07 2.98
CA GLU A 102 -0.58 -11.10 4.35
C GLU A 102 0.43 -10.45 5.27
N PHE A 103 -0.01 -9.54 6.11
CA PHE A 103 0.88 -8.74 6.95
C PHE A 103 0.22 -8.27 8.24
N ASN A 104 1.04 -7.89 9.18
CA ASN A 104 0.69 -7.08 10.34
C ASN A 104 1.29 -5.68 10.20
N ALA A 105 0.48 -4.65 10.34
CA ALA A 105 0.93 -3.28 10.50
C ALA A 105 0.82 -2.89 11.98
N LEU A 106 1.94 -2.52 12.58
CA LEU A 106 2.00 -2.07 13.97
C LEU A 106 1.85 -0.56 14.01
N PHE A 107 0.99 -0.06 14.87
CA PHE A 107 0.71 1.36 14.94
C PHE A 107 0.23 1.78 16.34
N LYS A 108 0.17 3.09 16.54
CA LYS A 108 -0.38 3.74 17.72
C LYS A 108 -1.24 4.92 17.28
N GLU A 109 -2.44 5.01 17.81
CA GLU A 109 -3.28 6.17 17.57
C GLU A 109 -2.79 7.37 18.38
N VAL A 110 -2.66 8.54 17.74
CA VAL A 110 -2.09 9.74 18.36
C VAL A 110 -3.16 10.57 19.08
N LYS A 111 -4.42 10.47 18.64
CA LYS A 111 -5.54 11.25 19.23
C LYS A 111 -6.78 10.37 19.41
N GLY A 112 -7.29 10.31 20.65
CA GLY A 112 -8.62 9.78 20.96
C GLY A 112 -8.81 8.28 20.80
N GLY A 113 -7.73 7.54 20.56
CA GLY A 113 -7.75 6.09 20.38
C GLY A 113 -7.39 5.31 21.63
N LYS A 114 -7.29 3.99 21.50
CA LYS A 114 -6.80 3.11 22.57
C LYS A 114 -5.35 3.41 22.88
N GLU A 115 -5.03 3.53 24.16
CA GLU A 115 -3.64 3.66 24.58
C GLU A 115 -2.84 2.39 24.25
N GLY A 116 -1.58 2.59 23.80
CA GLY A 116 -0.66 1.51 23.52
C GLY A 116 -0.54 1.13 22.06
N GLU A 117 0.34 0.16 21.80
CA GLU A 117 0.57 -0.38 20.46
C GLU A 117 -0.60 -1.26 20.02
N GLN A 118 -0.97 -1.12 18.76
CA GLN A 118 -2.01 -1.92 18.10
C GLN A 118 -1.42 -2.63 16.90
N SER A 119 -2.04 -3.74 16.49
CA SER A 119 -1.70 -4.47 15.28
C SER A 119 -2.93 -4.58 14.40
N HIS A 120 -2.77 -4.21 13.14
CA HIS A 120 -3.75 -4.44 12.10
C HIS A 120 -3.28 -5.59 11.21
N HIS A 121 -4.00 -6.70 11.26
CA HIS A 121 -3.75 -7.86 10.40
C HIS A 121 -4.60 -7.74 9.14
N GLU A 122 -3.98 -7.91 7.98
CA GLU A 122 -4.67 -7.86 6.68
C GLU A 122 -4.04 -8.84 5.70
N ARG A 123 -4.87 -9.34 4.78
CA ARG A 123 -4.46 -10.04 3.57
C ARG A 123 -4.96 -9.25 2.38
N SER A 124 -4.07 -8.52 1.76
CA SER A 124 -4.36 -7.63 0.62
C SER A 124 -4.16 -8.33 -0.71
N ILE A 125 -5.01 -8.00 -1.68
CA ILE A 125 -4.95 -8.51 -3.04
C ILE A 125 -4.35 -7.44 -3.96
N PHE A 126 -3.40 -7.86 -4.79
CA PHE A 126 -2.74 -7.04 -5.79
C PHE A 126 -2.90 -7.65 -7.16
N VAL A 127 -3.05 -6.81 -8.17
CA VAL A 127 -3.21 -7.21 -9.57
C VAL A 127 -2.15 -6.52 -10.44
N ASN A 128 -1.54 -7.30 -11.33
CA ASN A 128 -0.66 -6.79 -12.36
C ASN A 128 -1.47 -6.46 -13.61
N MET A 129 -1.41 -5.20 -14.03
CA MET A 129 -2.05 -4.69 -15.23
C MET A 129 -0.97 -4.03 -16.11
N ASN A 130 -0.73 -4.56 -17.30
CA ASN A 130 0.26 -4.01 -18.22
C ASN A 130 1.64 -3.79 -17.55
N GLU A 131 2.15 -4.85 -16.90
CA GLU A 131 3.46 -4.87 -16.20
C GLU A 131 3.55 -3.93 -14.98
N ARG A 132 2.43 -3.40 -14.50
CA ARG A 132 2.36 -2.57 -13.29
C ARG A 132 1.44 -3.19 -12.25
N TRP A 133 1.92 -3.28 -11.00
CA TRP A 133 1.15 -3.74 -9.86
C TRP A 133 0.25 -2.66 -9.28
N TYR A 134 -0.98 -3.04 -8.91
CA TYR A 134 -1.96 -2.18 -8.25
C TYR A 134 -2.62 -2.90 -7.08
N PHE A 135 -2.98 -2.14 -6.07
CA PHE A 135 -3.82 -2.61 -4.96
C PHE A 135 -5.29 -2.65 -5.39
N VAL A 136 -5.97 -3.72 -5.04
CA VAL A 136 -7.42 -3.83 -5.17
C VAL A 136 -8.06 -3.53 -3.83
N ASP A 137 -8.74 -2.40 -3.71
CA ASP A 137 -9.32 -1.94 -2.45
C ASP A 137 -10.67 -2.62 -2.20
N PRO A 138 -10.81 -3.47 -1.15
CA PRO A 138 -12.07 -4.13 -0.83
C PRO A 138 -13.05 -3.23 -0.08
N THR A 139 -12.63 -2.03 0.35
CA THR A 139 -13.43 -1.12 1.19
C THR A 139 -14.29 -0.15 0.39
N VAL A 140 -14.00 0.05 -0.89
CA VAL A 140 -14.82 0.85 -1.79
C VAL A 140 -15.86 -0.01 -2.51
N THR A 141 -16.84 0.62 -3.14
CA THR A 141 -17.88 -0.10 -3.89
C THR A 141 -17.26 -1.04 -4.93
N LEU A 142 -17.55 -2.32 -4.79
CA LEU A 142 -17.10 -3.38 -5.70
C LEU A 142 -18.17 -3.69 -6.75
N PRO A 143 -17.78 -4.18 -7.95
CA PRO A 143 -18.73 -4.67 -8.93
C PRO A 143 -19.53 -5.86 -8.40
N MET A 144 -20.72 -6.06 -8.92
CA MET A 144 -21.43 -7.33 -8.74
C MET A 144 -20.65 -8.46 -9.41
N MET A 145 -20.78 -9.69 -8.89
CA MET A 145 -19.98 -10.85 -9.31
C MET A 145 -20.00 -11.15 -10.81
N LYS A 146 -21.10 -10.81 -11.49
CA LYS A 146 -21.26 -11.02 -12.94
C LYS A 146 -20.82 -9.83 -13.81
N GLN A 147 -20.54 -8.68 -13.20
CA GLN A 147 -20.08 -7.49 -13.89
C GLN A 147 -18.59 -7.58 -14.28
N PRO A 148 -18.11 -6.73 -15.22
CA PRO A 148 -16.70 -6.64 -15.57
C PRO A 148 -15.84 -6.32 -14.35
N CYS A 149 -14.64 -6.91 -14.29
CA CYS A 149 -13.70 -6.71 -13.20
C CYS A 149 -13.11 -5.28 -13.21
N VAL A 150 -12.87 -4.75 -12.02
CA VAL A 150 -12.25 -3.42 -11.79
C VAL A 150 -10.86 -3.30 -12.40
N CYS A 151 -10.14 -4.42 -12.60
CA CYS A 151 -8.79 -4.41 -13.16
C CYS A 151 -8.74 -4.21 -14.69
N GLY A 152 -9.90 -4.11 -15.36
CA GLY A 152 -9.94 -3.93 -16.80
C GLY A 152 -9.60 -5.18 -17.62
N SER A 153 -9.53 -6.36 -17.01
CA SER A 153 -9.23 -7.64 -17.69
C SER A 153 -10.32 -8.10 -18.68
N ARG A 154 -11.50 -7.45 -18.66
CA ARG A 154 -12.72 -7.84 -19.36
C ARG A 154 -13.33 -9.16 -18.89
N LYS A 155 -12.76 -9.82 -17.90
CA LYS A 155 -13.36 -10.98 -17.23
C LYS A 155 -14.45 -10.53 -16.27
N LYS A 156 -15.40 -11.43 -15.96
CA LYS A 156 -16.35 -11.18 -14.87
C LYS A 156 -15.61 -11.08 -13.56
N PHE A 157 -16.07 -10.19 -12.67
CA PHE A 157 -15.43 -9.95 -11.38
C PHE A 157 -15.21 -11.24 -10.58
N LYS A 158 -16.21 -12.12 -10.50
CA LYS A 158 -16.10 -13.42 -9.82
C LYS A 158 -15.04 -14.38 -10.36
N HIS A 159 -14.59 -14.18 -11.60
CA HIS A 159 -13.55 -14.99 -12.26
C HIS A 159 -12.21 -14.24 -12.39
N CYS A 160 -12.09 -13.13 -11.69
CA CYS A 160 -10.88 -12.29 -11.68
C CYS A 160 -10.61 -11.83 -10.24
N CYS A 161 -10.47 -10.53 -10.00
CA CYS A 161 -10.15 -10.02 -8.65
C CYS A 161 -11.15 -10.45 -7.58
N GLY A 162 -12.45 -10.52 -7.92
CA GLY A 162 -13.51 -10.91 -6.99
C GLY A 162 -13.43 -12.36 -6.49
N ALA A 163 -12.64 -13.21 -7.11
CA ALA A 163 -12.40 -14.57 -6.62
C ALA A 163 -11.59 -14.60 -5.31
N TRP A 164 -10.90 -13.53 -4.97
CA TRP A 164 -9.93 -13.44 -3.88
C TRP A 164 -10.29 -12.44 -2.78
N LEU A 165 -11.34 -11.63 -2.99
CA LEU A 165 -11.83 -10.60 -2.08
C LEU A 165 -12.93 -11.11 -1.15
#